data_58de7ea0a4d8b6ccc6bd2e9fb3154206
#
_entry.id   58de7ea0a4d8b6ccc6bd2e9fb3154206
#
_cell.length_a   1.000
_cell.length_b   1.000
_cell.length_c   1.000
_cell.angle_alpha   90.00
_cell.angle_beta   90.00
_cell.angle_gamma   90.00
#
_symmetry.space_group_name_H-M   'P 1'
#
loop_
_entity.id
_entity.type
_entity.pdbx_description
1 polymer ?
#
loop_
_entity_poly.entity_id
_entity_poly.type
_entity_poly.pdbx_seq_one_letter_code
_entity_poly.pdbx_strand_id
1 'polypeptide(L)'
;MLVASDSVMTCCTSDDWLEESYNYGNQEMRNGGNMSSGSSATTGELATFNIALDEMSAEPQTTASEYFPDEEDALENNEFTTEMSIDLSNPVAKTDNGVEVTVNGGHVTANHGSTKKVCYVLSGTTTNGSFTVVGEKKYAVKLNGVSITNPDSAALNLLSGKRAYIILADETTNTLVDGTGGSHKGALYCKGKLLFNGSGKLSVTGHTNNAIHSADYIVFNKRNRINAKSTANHGIKANDGIFINGGILNVEVTAAATKGLNCESNIIVNGGRTTVLTSGDGTYDSEDREAKGAAGIKADSTLTVNGGELWLKSTGSGGKGINVDQEAIFNGGSVYIVTTGGQYKSNNDTSSPKGIKADGNITISGGRIWVRTSGYNGEGIETKKEMNITGGEVACYAYDDAINSKSTMTISGGYVYAQGQHNDGLDANGNCYIKGGTVYAICSGTPEVAIDANTEGGYKLYVEGGTIIAVGGLEGGASLSQSCYQASSWSANTWYALTVGNNTFAFQTPSSGGSGLVVSGASQPTLLSGVSTSGGTEYFGGIGIAGGSVSGGSNVSLSSYTGGSNGMGGPGRWF
;
A
#
# COMPACT_ATOMS: atom_id res chain seq x y z
N MET A 1 21.22 -8.84 -63.53
CA MET A 1 21.79 -9.47 -62.36
C MET A 1 21.62 -8.46 -61.24
N LEU A 2 20.42 -8.45 -60.61
CA LEU A 2 20.06 -7.60 -59.49
C LEU A 2 20.11 -8.47 -58.23
N VAL A 3 20.87 -8.02 -57.27
CA VAL A 3 20.89 -8.58 -55.92
C VAL A 3 19.89 -7.78 -55.08
N ALA A 4 18.86 -8.41 -54.59
CA ALA A 4 17.93 -7.84 -53.64
C ALA A 4 18.55 -7.88 -52.24
N SER A 5 18.55 -6.74 -51.54
CA SER A 5 18.92 -6.61 -50.15
C SER A 5 17.65 -6.73 -49.30
N ASP A 6 17.53 -7.79 -48.53
CA ASP A 6 16.52 -7.94 -47.47
C ASP A 6 16.85 -6.98 -46.31
N SER A 7 16.03 -5.99 -46.14
CA SER A 7 16.03 -5.14 -44.93
C SER A 7 15.12 -5.78 -43.87
N VAL A 8 15.72 -6.37 -42.87
CA VAL A 8 15.04 -6.82 -41.66
C VAL A 8 14.64 -5.58 -40.87
N MET A 9 13.33 -5.31 -40.76
CA MET A 9 12.77 -4.38 -39.79
C MET A 9 12.91 -4.98 -38.41
N THR A 10 13.84 -4.51 -37.61
CA THR A 10 13.84 -4.72 -36.16
C THR A 10 12.81 -3.78 -35.55
N CYS A 11 11.78 -4.39 -34.96
CA CYS A 11 10.80 -3.71 -34.15
C CYS A 11 11.50 -3.22 -32.87
N CYS A 12 11.60 -1.90 -32.69
CA CYS A 12 12.06 -1.29 -31.45
C CYS A 12 11.04 -1.61 -30.37
N THR A 13 11.40 -2.45 -29.42
CA THR A 13 10.67 -2.62 -28.17
C THR A 13 10.93 -1.43 -27.28
N SER A 14 9.87 -0.90 -26.68
CA SER A 14 9.82 0.34 -25.89
C SER A 14 10.42 0.23 -24.48
N ASP A 15 11.49 -0.54 -24.31
CA ASP A 15 12.09 -0.79 -22.99
C ASP A 15 13.27 0.15 -22.63
N ASP A 16 13.72 0.98 -23.58
CA ASP A 16 14.90 1.84 -23.37
C ASP A 16 14.66 3.07 -22.47
N TRP A 17 13.42 3.34 -22.03
CA TRP A 17 13.12 4.48 -21.16
C TRP A 17 13.14 4.13 -19.66
N LEU A 18 13.35 2.88 -19.31
CA LEU A 18 13.34 2.41 -17.93
C LEU A 18 14.72 2.30 -17.26
N GLU A 19 15.82 2.30 -18.02
CA GLU A 19 17.14 2.07 -17.45
C GLU A 19 17.82 3.32 -16.86
N GLU A 20 17.53 4.54 -17.34
CA GLU A 20 18.17 5.75 -16.79
C GLU A 20 17.57 6.24 -15.45
N SER A 21 16.36 5.82 -15.10
CA SER A 21 15.76 6.16 -13.79
C SER A 21 16.12 5.18 -12.66
N TYR A 22 16.78 4.07 -12.95
CA TYR A 22 17.04 2.98 -12.02
C TYR A 22 18.16 3.23 -11.00
N ASN A 23 19.00 4.23 -11.19
CA ASN A 23 20.25 4.33 -10.41
C ASN A 23 20.27 5.36 -9.28
N TYR A 24 19.26 6.21 -9.09
CA TYR A 24 19.34 7.26 -8.07
C TYR A 24 18.41 7.07 -6.85
N GLY A 25 17.35 6.26 -6.92
CA GLY A 25 16.41 6.07 -5.82
C GLY A 25 16.65 4.83 -4.94
N ASN A 26 17.28 3.79 -5.49
CA ASN A 26 17.33 2.47 -4.85
C ASN A 26 18.43 2.27 -3.80
N GLN A 27 19.45 3.11 -3.73
CA GLN A 27 20.51 2.95 -2.73
C GLN A 27 20.21 3.67 -1.42
N GLU A 28 19.47 4.76 -1.43
CA GLU A 28 19.20 5.56 -0.22
C GLU A 28 17.99 5.05 0.61
N MET A 29 17.01 4.39 -0.02
CA MET A 29 15.86 3.82 0.71
C MET A 29 16.09 2.42 1.27
N ARG A 30 17.18 1.73 0.88
CA ARG A 30 17.51 0.37 1.37
C ARG A 30 18.09 0.32 2.78
N ASN A 31 18.58 1.45 3.27
CA ASN A 31 19.04 1.56 4.64
C ASN A 31 17.97 2.27 5.47
N GLY A 32 17.17 1.50 6.20
CA GLY A 32 16.29 1.98 7.26
C GLY A 32 17.06 2.54 8.47
N GLY A 33 18.11 3.31 8.23
CA GLY A 33 18.90 3.97 9.20
C GLY A 33 19.51 5.22 8.59
N ASN A 34 19.22 6.38 9.15
CA ASN A 34 19.83 7.67 8.89
C ASN A 34 20.12 7.97 7.41
N MET A 35 19.23 8.67 6.76
CA MET A 35 19.61 9.45 5.58
C MET A 35 20.75 10.37 6.01
N SER A 36 21.97 10.11 5.52
CA SER A 36 23.10 10.98 5.75
C SER A 36 22.77 12.34 5.13
N SER A 37 22.98 13.40 5.89
CA SER A 37 22.93 14.80 5.48
C SER A 37 23.65 15.02 4.14
N GLY A 38 22.91 15.06 3.03
CA GLY A 38 23.55 15.30 1.74
C GLY A 38 22.66 15.32 0.49
N SER A 39 21.41 14.84 0.52
CA SER A 39 20.49 15.06 -0.60
C SER A 39 19.42 16.06 -0.19
N SER A 40 19.69 17.33 -0.42
CA SER A 40 18.62 18.32 -0.40
C SER A 40 17.60 17.91 -1.45
N ALA A 41 16.33 17.69 -1.04
CA ALA A 41 15.22 17.67 -1.99
C ALA A 41 15.38 18.90 -2.87
N THR A 42 15.56 18.72 -4.18
CA THR A 42 15.78 19.81 -5.13
C THR A 42 14.50 20.57 -5.43
N THR A 43 13.36 20.03 -5.01
CA THR A 43 12.02 20.61 -5.15
C THR A 43 11.27 20.45 -3.84
N GLY A 44 10.47 21.43 -3.44
CA GLY A 44 9.61 21.34 -2.24
C GLY A 44 8.40 20.40 -2.42
N GLU A 45 8.53 19.34 -3.20
CA GLU A 45 7.48 18.38 -3.48
C GLU A 45 7.89 16.98 -3.04
N LEU A 46 6.91 16.16 -2.63
CA LEU A 46 7.18 14.77 -2.27
C LEU A 46 7.85 14.05 -3.45
N ALA A 47 9.07 13.58 -3.24
CA ALA A 47 9.86 12.92 -4.26
C ALA A 47 9.13 11.70 -4.85
N THR A 48 9.37 11.42 -6.11
CA THR A 48 8.96 10.16 -6.71
C THR A 48 9.80 9.04 -6.11
N PHE A 49 9.16 8.00 -5.63
CA PHE A 49 9.82 6.79 -5.15
C PHE A 49 9.43 5.60 -6.03
N ASN A 50 10.40 4.73 -6.30
CA ASN A 50 10.18 3.56 -7.13
C ASN A 50 9.78 2.36 -6.26
N ILE A 51 8.78 1.60 -6.71
CA ILE A 51 8.33 0.37 -6.06
C ILE A 51 8.55 -0.76 -7.05
N ALA A 52 9.41 -1.70 -6.66
CA ALA A 52 9.73 -2.91 -7.40
C ALA A 52 9.72 -4.11 -6.46
N LEU A 53 9.51 -5.32 -7.02
CA LEU A 53 9.58 -6.56 -6.24
C LEU A 53 10.98 -6.71 -5.65
N ASP A 54 11.04 -7.12 -4.38
CA ASP A 54 12.29 -7.25 -3.64
C ASP A 54 12.42 -8.68 -3.07
N GLU A 55 13.32 -9.47 -3.66
CA GLU A 55 13.59 -10.84 -3.24
C GLU A 55 14.81 -10.97 -2.32
N MET A 56 15.59 -9.91 -2.17
CA MET A 56 16.93 -9.99 -1.58
C MET A 56 17.06 -9.30 -0.23
N SER A 57 16.17 -8.39 0.13
CA SER A 57 16.28 -7.63 1.37
C SER A 57 16.04 -8.47 2.62
N ALA A 58 16.59 -8.01 3.73
CA ALA A 58 16.24 -8.53 5.03
C ALA A 58 14.80 -8.17 5.39
N GLU A 59 14.15 -9.03 6.17
CA GLU A 59 12.85 -8.72 6.75
C GLU A 59 12.94 -7.49 7.67
N PRO A 60 12.05 -6.50 7.50
CA PRO A 60 12.04 -5.33 8.39
C PRO A 60 11.77 -5.71 9.83
N GLN A 61 12.41 -5.01 10.75
CA GLN A 61 12.09 -5.17 12.17
C GLN A 61 10.74 -4.52 12.48
N THR A 62 9.98 -5.15 13.35
CA THR A 62 8.71 -4.63 13.84
C THR A 62 8.64 -4.74 15.37
N THR A 63 7.99 -3.78 16.01
CA THR A 63 7.64 -3.81 17.42
C THR A 63 6.23 -4.34 17.67
N ALA A 64 5.44 -4.50 16.61
CA ALA A 64 4.10 -5.06 16.72
C ALA A 64 4.16 -6.55 17.07
N SER A 65 3.23 -6.98 17.90
CA SER A 65 3.08 -8.40 18.27
C SER A 65 2.48 -9.19 17.11
N GLU A 66 2.90 -10.45 17.00
CA GLU A 66 2.23 -11.39 16.10
C GLU A 66 0.77 -11.56 16.49
N TYR A 67 -0.09 -11.73 15.49
CA TYR A 67 -1.50 -12.01 15.68
C TYR A 67 -1.85 -13.37 15.07
N PHE A 68 -2.43 -14.20 15.87
CA PHE A 68 -2.98 -15.49 15.46
C PHE A 68 -4.47 -15.52 15.80
N PRO A 69 -5.36 -15.74 14.83
CA PRO A 69 -6.79 -15.92 15.07
C PRO A 69 -7.10 -17.03 16.08
N ASP A 70 -6.22 -18.03 16.20
CA ASP A 70 -6.33 -19.16 17.10
C ASP A 70 -4.94 -19.58 17.59
N GLU A 71 -4.79 -20.00 18.85
CA GLU A 71 -3.51 -20.44 19.43
C GLU A 71 -2.85 -21.59 18.65
N GLU A 72 -3.67 -22.43 18.01
CA GLU A 72 -3.20 -23.51 17.14
C GLU A 72 -2.57 -22.98 15.83
N ASP A 73 -2.69 -21.71 15.46
CA ASP A 73 -2.10 -21.20 14.24
C ASP A 73 -0.58 -20.98 14.36
N ALA A 74 -0.06 -20.83 15.58
CA ALA A 74 1.37 -20.83 15.86
C ALA A 74 1.96 -22.25 15.67
N LEU A 75 2.99 -22.36 14.80
CA LEU A 75 3.59 -23.66 14.48
C LEU A 75 4.19 -24.36 15.69
N GLU A 76 4.76 -23.61 16.63
CA GLU A 76 5.37 -24.10 17.86
C GLU A 76 4.39 -24.78 18.82
N ASN A 77 3.11 -24.50 18.68
CA ASN A 77 2.05 -25.17 19.44
C ASN A 77 1.60 -26.51 18.81
N ASN A 78 2.32 -26.95 17.78
CA ASN A 78 1.94 -28.12 16.99
C ASN A 78 3.12 -29.07 16.77
N GLU A 79 2.81 -30.36 16.75
CA GLU A 79 3.76 -31.42 16.44
C GLU A 79 3.28 -32.23 15.23
N PHE A 80 4.19 -32.48 14.30
CA PHE A 80 3.98 -33.28 13.10
C PHE A 80 5.03 -34.41 13.05
N THR A 81 4.76 -35.51 13.72
CA THR A 81 5.71 -36.62 13.93
C THR A 81 5.57 -37.77 12.94
N THR A 82 4.46 -37.82 12.18
CA THR A 82 4.24 -38.83 11.14
C THR A 82 4.67 -38.28 9.80
N GLU A 83 5.94 -38.44 9.43
CA GLU A 83 6.47 -37.93 8.18
C GLU A 83 6.19 -38.90 7.00
N MET A 84 5.70 -38.30 5.89
CA MET A 84 5.48 -38.97 4.61
C MET A 84 6.29 -38.28 3.51
N SER A 85 7.45 -38.81 3.17
CA SER A 85 8.27 -38.28 2.07
C SER A 85 7.72 -38.70 0.73
N ILE A 86 7.59 -37.73 -0.20
CA ILE A 86 7.04 -37.90 -1.54
C ILE A 86 7.95 -37.18 -2.53
N ASP A 87 8.58 -37.93 -3.43
CA ASP A 87 9.34 -37.43 -4.56
C ASP A 87 8.42 -37.33 -5.79
N LEU A 88 8.11 -36.11 -6.21
CA LEU A 88 7.23 -35.85 -7.35
C LEU A 88 7.92 -36.10 -8.71
N SER A 89 9.24 -36.28 -8.74
CA SER A 89 9.94 -36.74 -9.96
C SER A 89 9.67 -38.20 -10.28
N ASN A 90 9.39 -39.01 -9.26
CA ASN A 90 9.09 -40.44 -9.39
C ASN A 90 8.14 -40.89 -8.26
N PRO A 91 6.87 -40.44 -8.29
CA PRO A 91 5.95 -40.71 -7.21
C PRO A 91 5.56 -42.18 -7.14
N VAL A 92 5.48 -42.70 -5.92
CA VAL A 92 5.14 -44.10 -5.66
C VAL A 92 3.91 -44.20 -4.77
N ALA A 93 2.93 -44.96 -5.21
CA ALA A 93 1.75 -45.30 -4.40
C ALA A 93 2.15 -46.17 -3.20
N LYS A 94 1.68 -45.79 -2.00
CA LYS A 94 1.96 -46.51 -0.76
C LYS A 94 0.90 -46.30 0.29
N THR A 95 0.81 -47.21 1.22
CA THR A 95 0.04 -47.00 2.47
C THR A 95 1.00 -47.20 3.63
N ASP A 96 1.15 -46.21 4.46
CA ASP A 96 2.05 -46.23 5.61
C ASP A 96 1.50 -45.37 6.75
N ASN A 97 1.62 -45.83 7.99
CA ASN A 97 1.21 -45.10 9.20
C ASN A 97 -0.23 -44.51 9.16
N GLY A 98 -1.16 -45.23 8.49
CA GLY A 98 -2.55 -44.78 8.35
C GLY A 98 -2.76 -43.67 7.30
N VAL A 99 -1.76 -43.42 6.45
CA VAL A 99 -1.84 -42.50 5.32
C VAL A 99 -1.78 -43.30 4.04
N GLU A 100 -2.75 -43.09 3.16
CA GLU A 100 -2.81 -43.67 1.83
C GLU A 100 -2.32 -42.64 0.80
N VAL A 101 -1.35 -43.02 -0.02
CA VAL A 101 -0.86 -42.24 -1.16
C VAL A 101 -1.18 -42.98 -2.44
N THR A 102 -2.02 -42.36 -3.28
CA THR A 102 -2.36 -42.84 -4.61
C THR A 102 -1.66 -42.00 -5.67
N VAL A 103 -1.32 -42.64 -6.80
CA VAL A 103 -0.60 -42.00 -7.90
C VAL A 103 -1.31 -42.31 -9.21
N ASN A 104 -1.54 -41.25 -10.01
CA ASN A 104 -2.05 -41.36 -11.36
C ASN A 104 -1.20 -40.46 -12.28
N GLY A 105 -0.23 -41.07 -12.98
CA GLY A 105 0.81 -40.32 -13.70
C GLY A 105 1.62 -39.44 -12.75
N GLY A 106 1.69 -38.14 -13.01
CA GLY A 106 2.33 -37.15 -12.13
C GLY A 106 1.44 -36.63 -10.99
N HIS A 107 0.18 -37.05 -10.92
CA HIS A 107 -0.79 -36.55 -9.94
C HIS A 107 -0.84 -37.47 -8.72
N VAL A 108 -0.53 -36.89 -7.57
CA VAL A 108 -0.46 -37.60 -6.28
C VAL A 108 -1.58 -37.14 -5.37
N THR A 109 -2.33 -38.07 -4.81
CA THR A 109 -3.31 -37.78 -3.75
C THR A 109 -2.90 -38.48 -2.47
N ALA A 110 -2.77 -37.75 -1.39
CA ALA A 110 -2.50 -38.24 -0.05
C ALA A 110 -3.76 -38.09 0.82
N ASN A 111 -4.20 -39.22 1.40
CA ASN A 111 -5.33 -39.28 2.29
C ASN A 111 -4.89 -39.78 3.67
N HIS A 112 -4.97 -38.92 4.68
CA HIS A 112 -4.63 -39.29 6.04
C HIS A 112 -5.86 -39.64 6.90
N GLY A 113 -7.07 -39.60 6.35
CA GLY A 113 -8.29 -39.91 7.10
C GLY A 113 -8.34 -39.19 8.45
N SER A 114 -8.43 -39.98 9.53
CA SER A 114 -8.42 -39.50 10.92
C SER A 114 -7.01 -39.50 11.57
N THR A 115 -5.94 -39.87 10.84
CA THR A 115 -4.56 -39.88 11.33
C THR A 115 -4.13 -38.45 11.71
N LYS A 116 -3.50 -38.32 12.87
CA LYS A 116 -3.03 -37.04 13.43
C LYS A 116 -1.53 -36.85 13.21
N LYS A 117 -1.05 -35.63 13.36
CA LYS A 117 0.37 -35.25 13.35
C LYS A 117 1.10 -35.61 12.05
N VAL A 118 0.41 -35.59 10.90
CA VAL A 118 0.98 -35.94 9.59
C VAL A 118 1.72 -34.74 9.01
N CYS A 119 2.94 -34.99 8.52
CA CYS A 119 3.74 -34.05 7.72
C CYS A 119 4.07 -34.70 6.38
N TYR A 120 3.61 -34.13 5.29
CA TYR A 120 4.02 -34.50 3.95
C TYR A 120 5.28 -33.73 3.56
N VAL A 121 6.38 -34.42 3.28
CA VAL A 121 7.64 -33.80 2.84
C VAL A 121 7.74 -33.96 1.33
N LEU A 122 7.55 -32.87 0.60
CA LEU A 122 7.53 -32.85 -0.86
C LEU A 122 8.87 -32.43 -1.42
N SER A 123 9.37 -33.19 -2.40
CA SER A 123 10.60 -32.91 -3.15
C SER A 123 10.43 -33.28 -4.61
N GLY A 124 11.44 -32.95 -5.43
CA GLY A 124 11.49 -33.35 -6.84
C GLY A 124 10.70 -32.40 -7.76
N THR A 125 10.73 -32.72 -9.06
CA THR A 125 10.15 -31.88 -10.11
C THR A 125 9.20 -32.64 -10.99
N THR A 126 8.01 -32.08 -11.24
CA THR A 126 7.07 -32.57 -12.24
C THR A 126 6.56 -31.43 -13.12
N THR A 127 6.47 -31.68 -14.43
CA THR A 127 5.95 -30.70 -15.41
C THR A 127 4.51 -30.98 -15.83
N ASN A 128 3.95 -32.10 -15.35
CA ASN A 128 2.55 -32.48 -15.55
C ASN A 128 2.10 -33.30 -14.33
N GLY A 129 1.80 -32.62 -13.24
CA GLY A 129 1.41 -33.29 -12.01
C GLY A 129 0.85 -32.36 -10.96
N SER A 130 0.43 -32.92 -9.85
CA SER A 130 -0.13 -32.18 -8.72
C SER A 130 0.07 -32.96 -7.41
N PHE A 131 -0.03 -32.24 -6.31
CA PHE A 131 -0.17 -32.86 -5.00
C PHE A 131 -1.49 -32.42 -4.35
N THR A 132 -2.32 -33.43 -4.01
CA THR A 132 -3.64 -33.20 -3.36
C THR A 132 -3.65 -33.85 -1.99
N VAL A 133 -4.14 -33.11 -0.99
CA VAL A 133 -4.32 -33.61 0.38
C VAL A 133 -5.80 -33.68 0.72
N VAL A 134 -6.23 -34.84 1.20
CA VAL A 134 -7.57 -35.03 1.83
C VAL A 134 -7.40 -35.65 3.21
N GLY A 135 -8.33 -35.36 4.12
CA GLY A 135 -8.31 -35.88 5.50
C GLY A 135 -9.15 -35.07 6.45
N GLU A 136 -9.23 -35.53 7.70
CA GLU A 136 -10.12 -34.98 8.72
C GLU A 136 -9.40 -34.20 9.83
N LYS A 137 -8.08 -34.21 9.83
CA LYS A 137 -7.23 -33.60 10.86
C LYS A 137 -6.35 -32.50 10.28
N LYS A 138 -5.81 -31.64 11.13
CA LYS A 138 -4.75 -30.68 10.77
C LYS A 138 -3.46 -31.44 10.37
N TYR A 139 -2.70 -30.86 9.45
CA TYR A 139 -1.51 -31.48 8.88
C TYR A 139 -0.50 -30.43 8.41
N ALA A 140 0.73 -30.87 8.17
CA ALA A 140 1.75 -30.04 7.55
C ALA A 140 2.10 -30.55 6.14
N VAL A 141 2.49 -29.62 5.28
CA VAL A 141 3.13 -29.87 4.00
C VAL A 141 4.45 -29.12 3.99
N LYS A 142 5.56 -29.86 4.10
CA LYS A 142 6.91 -29.31 4.04
C LYS A 142 7.38 -29.32 2.60
N LEU A 143 7.59 -28.13 2.04
CA LEU A 143 8.14 -27.96 0.70
C LEU A 143 9.66 -27.96 0.79
N ASN A 144 10.29 -28.99 0.24
CA ASN A 144 11.72 -29.28 0.35
C ASN A 144 12.38 -29.35 -1.02
N GLY A 145 12.43 -28.22 -1.72
CA GLY A 145 12.97 -28.14 -3.08
C GLY A 145 12.03 -28.74 -4.13
N VAL A 146 10.73 -28.55 -3.99
CA VAL A 146 9.73 -29.08 -4.90
C VAL A 146 9.37 -28.10 -6.01
N SER A 147 9.21 -28.64 -7.24
CA SER A 147 8.69 -27.88 -8.38
C SER A 147 7.53 -28.64 -9.03
N ILE A 148 6.34 -28.04 -9.01
CA ILE A 148 5.11 -28.63 -9.58
C ILE A 148 4.56 -27.69 -10.63
N THR A 149 4.43 -28.19 -11.86
CA THR A 149 3.61 -27.56 -12.91
C THR A 149 2.44 -28.48 -13.23
N ASN A 150 1.22 -27.94 -13.18
CA ASN A 150 0.01 -28.67 -13.56
C ASN A 150 -0.72 -27.91 -14.68
N PRO A 151 -0.65 -28.36 -15.94
CA PRO A 151 -1.28 -27.66 -17.06
C PRO A 151 -2.80 -27.57 -16.97
N ASP A 152 -3.46 -28.48 -16.25
CA ASP A 152 -4.90 -28.68 -16.29
C ASP A 152 -5.64 -28.25 -15.01
N SER A 153 -4.91 -28.01 -13.91
CA SER A 153 -5.54 -27.71 -12.61
C SER A 153 -4.53 -27.11 -11.63
N ALA A 154 -4.90 -26.96 -10.37
CA ALA A 154 -4.01 -26.50 -9.32
C ALA A 154 -2.78 -27.41 -9.16
N ALA A 155 -1.63 -26.82 -8.92
CA ALA A 155 -0.40 -27.55 -8.60
C ALA A 155 -0.46 -28.19 -7.21
N LEU A 156 -1.01 -27.44 -6.22
CA LEU A 156 -1.17 -27.90 -4.84
C LEU A 156 -2.62 -27.70 -4.38
N ASN A 157 -3.31 -28.80 -4.07
CA ASN A 157 -4.69 -28.83 -3.63
C ASN A 157 -4.82 -29.34 -2.19
N LEU A 158 -5.23 -28.48 -1.27
CA LEU A 158 -5.38 -28.80 0.15
C LEU A 158 -6.87 -28.87 0.49
N LEU A 159 -7.49 -30.03 0.28
CA LEU A 159 -8.95 -30.20 0.28
C LEU A 159 -9.54 -30.60 1.63
N SER A 160 -8.73 -30.78 2.68
CA SER A 160 -9.23 -31.31 3.96
C SER A 160 -10.16 -30.35 4.73
N GLY A 161 -10.17 -29.07 4.42
CA GLY A 161 -10.96 -28.07 5.17
C GLY A 161 -10.49 -27.86 6.62
N LYS A 162 -9.26 -28.30 6.95
CA LYS A 162 -8.61 -28.15 8.26
C LYS A 162 -7.41 -27.20 8.13
N ARG A 163 -6.68 -26.96 9.24
CA ARG A 163 -5.42 -26.21 9.21
C ARG A 163 -4.38 -26.95 8.40
N ALA A 164 -3.85 -26.27 7.42
CA ALA A 164 -2.75 -26.71 6.56
C ALA A 164 -1.53 -25.80 6.83
N TYR A 165 -0.49 -26.38 7.43
CA TYR A 165 0.77 -25.69 7.68
C TYR A 165 1.71 -25.93 6.52
N ILE A 166 1.97 -24.89 5.72
CA ILE A 166 3.03 -24.92 4.70
C ILE A 166 4.33 -24.56 5.37
N ILE A 167 5.29 -25.48 5.36
CA ILE A 167 6.61 -25.29 5.93
C ILE A 167 7.62 -25.20 4.79
N LEU A 168 8.18 -24.02 4.57
CA LEU A 168 9.24 -23.82 3.59
C LEU A 168 10.57 -24.24 4.22
N ALA A 169 11.12 -25.35 3.76
CA ALA A 169 12.38 -25.86 4.29
C ALA A 169 13.49 -24.85 4.04
N ASP A 170 14.38 -24.71 5.03
CA ASP A 170 15.46 -23.72 4.99
C ASP A 170 16.34 -23.94 3.74
N GLU A 171 16.81 -22.83 3.15
CA GLU A 171 17.69 -22.81 1.98
C GLU A 171 17.11 -23.48 0.71
N THR A 172 15.82 -23.82 0.70
CA THR A 172 15.16 -24.39 -0.50
C THR A 172 14.43 -23.33 -1.32
N THR A 173 14.31 -23.63 -2.61
CA THR A 173 13.44 -22.88 -3.53
C THR A 173 12.36 -23.83 -4.04
N ASN A 174 11.11 -23.41 -3.93
CA ASN A 174 9.94 -24.18 -4.28
C ASN A 174 9.11 -23.43 -5.32
N THR A 175 8.50 -24.14 -6.26
CA THR A 175 7.73 -23.56 -7.37
C THR A 175 6.42 -24.30 -7.56
N LEU A 176 5.32 -23.55 -7.67
CA LEU A 176 3.98 -24.05 -7.95
C LEU A 176 3.39 -23.25 -9.12
N VAL A 177 3.03 -23.93 -10.20
CA VAL A 177 2.49 -23.29 -11.42
C VAL A 177 1.28 -24.07 -11.88
N ASP A 178 0.17 -23.38 -12.14
CA ASP A 178 -0.97 -23.95 -12.85
C ASP A 178 -0.90 -23.65 -14.36
N GLY A 179 -1.76 -24.27 -15.12
CA GLY A 179 -1.95 -23.97 -16.54
C GLY A 179 -3.18 -23.11 -16.79
N THR A 180 -3.49 -22.88 -18.06
CA THR A 180 -4.66 -22.11 -18.51
C THR A 180 -5.94 -22.95 -18.63
N GLY A 181 -5.87 -24.25 -18.31
CA GLY A 181 -7.01 -25.18 -18.35
C GLY A 181 -7.75 -25.26 -17.02
N GLY A 182 -8.98 -25.78 -17.06
CA GLY A 182 -9.74 -26.07 -15.84
C GLY A 182 -10.49 -24.88 -15.21
N SER A 183 -11.05 -25.15 -14.04
CA SER A 183 -11.89 -24.21 -13.28
C SER A 183 -11.46 -24.10 -11.80
N HIS A 184 -10.20 -24.40 -11.50
CA HIS A 184 -9.67 -24.34 -10.14
C HIS A 184 -9.54 -22.91 -9.64
N LYS A 185 -9.48 -22.75 -8.32
CA LYS A 185 -9.52 -21.43 -7.67
C LYS A 185 -8.15 -20.79 -7.46
N GLY A 186 -7.07 -21.54 -7.60
CA GLY A 186 -5.70 -21.04 -7.45
C GLY A 186 -4.67 -22.11 -7.77
N ALA A 187 -3.46 -21.71 -8.13
CA ALA A 187 -2.32 -22.64 -8.33
C ALA A 187 -1.97 -23.37 -7.02
N LEU A 188 -2.04 -22.65 -5.89
CA LEU A 188 -2.16 -23.20 -4.55
C LEU A 188 -3.56 -22.92 -4.03
N TYR A 189 -4.36 -23.96 -3.85
CA TYR A 189 -5.69 -23.86 -3.28
C TYR A 189 -5.78 -24.57 -1.93
N CYS A 190 -6.34 -23.92 -0.93
CA CYS A 190 -6.66 -24.48 0.38
C CYS A 190 -8.15 -24.31 0.70
N LYS A 191 -8.83 -25.41 1.04
CA LYS A 191 -10.23 -25.37 1.46
C LYS A 191 -10.41 -24.87 2.89
N GLY A 192 -9.37 -24.96 3.72
CA GLY A 192 -9.36 -24.53 5.13
C GLY A 192 -8.30 -23.47 5.37
N LYS A 193 -7.88 -23.36 6.62
CA LYS A 193 -6.89 -22.38 7.09
C LYS A 193 -5.51 -22.67 6.53
N LEU A 194 -4.85 -21.65 5.98
CA LEU A 194 -3.56 -21.78 5.31
C LEU A 194 -2.49 -20.98 6.06
N LEU A 195 -1.46 -21.66 6.59
CA LEU A 195 -0.47 -21.06 7.46
C LEU A 195 0.93 -21.27 6.88
N PHE A 196 1.60 -20.18 6.51
CA PHE A 196 2.95 -20.22 5.96
C PHE A 196 4.01 -20.04 7.05
N ASN A 197 5.00 -20.93 7.05
CA ASN A 197 6.10 -21.01 8.00
C ASN A 197 7.41 -21.36 7.31
N GLY A 198 8.54 -21.23 8.03
CA GLY A 198 9.86 -21.57 7.53
C GLY A 198 10.55 -20.44 6.80
N SER A 199 11.81 -20.64 6.38
CA SER A 199 12.67 -19.60 5.80
C SER A 199 13.03 -19.83 4.33
N GLY A 200 12.53 -20.90 3.73
CA GLY A 200 12.70 -21.18 2.30
C GLY A 200 11.95 -20.19 1.41
N LYS A 201 12.15 -20.34 0.10
CA LYS A 201 11.49 -19.53 -0.93
C LYS A 201 10.36 -20.31 -1.58
N LEU A 202 9.25 -19.63 -1.90
CA LEU A 202 8.12 -20.18 -2.64
C LEU A 202 7.69 -19.20 -3.74
N SER A 203 7.68 -19.68 -4.98
CA SER A 203 7.08 -18.98 -6.12
C SER A 203 5.79 -19.67 -6.54
N VAL A 204 4.68 -18.93 -6.60
CA VAL A 204 3.37 -19.44 -7.03
C VAL A 204 2.87 -18.62 -8.20
N THR A 205 2.60 -19.28 -9.32
CA THR A 205 2.07 -18.59 -10.53
C THR A 205 0.71 -19.16 -10.91
N GLY A 206 -0.29 -18.28 -10.95
CA GLY A 206 -1.67 -18.56 -11.36
C GLY A 206 -1.95 -18.03 -12.78
N HIS A 207 -2.34 -18.92 -13.70
CA HIS A 207 -2.71 -18.57 -15.07
C HIS A 207 -4.22 -18.70 -15.33
N THR A 208 -4.94 -19.47 -14.51
CA THR A 208 -6.39 -19.67 -14.63
C THR A 208 -7.17 -18.78 -13.68
N ASN A 209 -6.68 -18.62 -12.45
CA ASN A 209 -7.36 -17.86 -11.39
C ASN A 209 -6.33 -17.21 -10.45
N ASN A 210 -6.53 -17.27 -9.14
CA ASN A 210 -5.59 -16.71 -8.17
C ASN A 210 -4.25 -17.48 -8.14
N ALA A 211 -3.18 -16.82 -7.76
CA ALA A 211 -1.96 -17.58 -7.47
C ALA A 211 -2.16 -18.42 -6.19
N ILE A 212 -2.56 -17.80 -5.09
CA ILE A 212 -2.86 -18.46 -3.81
C ILE A 212 -4.30 -18.17 -3.41
N HIS A 213 -5.05 -19.21 -3.04
CA HIS A 213 -6.42 -19.05 -2.54
C HIS A 213 -6.68 -19.93 -1.32
N SER A 214 -7.14 -19.32 -0.24
CA SER A 214 -7.77 -20.02 0.90
C SER A 214 -9.26 -19.71 0.97
N ALA A 215 -10.09 -20.75 1.13
CA ALA A 215 -11.52 -20.57 1.39
C ALA A 215 -11.84 -20.24 2.86
N ASP A 216 -10.83 -20.08 3.69
CA ASP A 216 -10.84 -19.64 5.08
C ASP A 216 -9.81 -18.49 5.20
N TYR A 217 -9.04 -18.37 6.24
CA TYR A 217 -8.01 -17.34 6.35
C TYR A 217 -6.59 -17.81 5.98
N ILE A 218 -5.70 -16.83 5.80
CA ILE A 218 -4.28 -17.06 5.56
C ILE A 218 -3.45 -16.35 6.64
N VAL A 219 -2.42 -17.02 7.17
CA VAL A 219 -1.40 -16.44 8.05
C VAL A 219 -0.03 -16.54 7.41
N PHE A 220 0.65 -15.42 7.26
CA PHE A 220 2.05 -15.35 6.85
C PHE A 220 2.91 -15.07 8.08
N ASN A 221 3.72 -16.03 8.48
CA ASN A 221 4.62 -15.91 9.63
C ASN A 221 5.98 -15.33 9.23
N LYS A 222 6.83 -15.06 10.21
CA LYS A 222 8.17 -14.51 9.99
C LYS A 222 9.05 -15.42 9.13
N ARG A 223 10.03 -14.82 8.48
CA ARG A 223 11.11 -15.43 7.69
C ARG A 223 10.72 -16.07 6.37
N ASN A 224 9.45 -16.33 6.08
CA ASN A 224 9.08 -16.87 4.77
C ASN A 224 9.32 -15.83 3.65
N ARG A 225 9.59 -16.36 2.43
CA ARG A 225 9.77 -15.55 1.21
C ARG A 225 8.86 -16.10 0.13
N ILE A 226 7.81 -15.34 -0.19
CA ILE A 226 6.76 -15.81 -1.08
C ILE A 226 6.58 -14.81 -2.23
N ASN A 227 6.68 -15.33 -3.46
CA ASN A 227 6.36 -14.62 -4.68
C ASN A 227 5.06 -15.20 -5.26
N ALA A 228 4.01 -14.39 -5.30
CA ALA A 228 2.72 -14.78 -5.86
C ALA A 228 2.43 -13.93 -7.10
N LYS A 229 2.33 -14.58 -8.26
CA LYS A 229 2.01 -13.94 -9.54
C LYS A 229 0.71 -14.49 -10.10
N SER A 230 -0.21 -13.61 -10.52
CA SER A 230 -1.38 -14.02 -11.28
C SER A 230 -1.56 -13.17 -12.54
N THR A 231 -1.82 -13.85 -13.65
CA THR A 231 -2.15 -13.21 -14.94
C THR A 231 -3.64 -13.26 -15.27
N ALA A 232 -4.44 -13.92 -14.42
CA ALA A 232 -5.87 -14.13 -14.67
C ALA A 232 -6.78 -13.50 -13.63
N ASN A 233 -6.40 -13.53 -12.35
CA ASN A 233 -7.20 -13.00 -11.25
C ASN A 233 -6.30 -12.44 -10.13
N HIS A 234 -6.70 -12.58 -8.85
CA HIS A 234 -5.97 -12.02 -7.73
C HIS A 234 -4.64 -12.74 -7.46
N GLY A 235 -3.71 -12.02 -6.88
CA GLY A 235 -2.46 -12.63 -6.41
C GLY A 235 -2.74 -13.60 -5.25
N ILE A 236 -3.25 -13.07 -4.16
CA ILE A 236 -3.61 -13.84 -2.95
C ILE A 236 -5.04 -13.52 -2.57
N LYS A 237 -5.86 -14.55 -2.45
CA LYS A 237 -7.25 -14.42 -2.00
C LYS A 237 -7.49 -15.24 -0.74
N ALA A 238 -8.20 -14.64 0.23
CA ALA A 238 -8.75 -15.32 1.40
C ALA A 238 -10.20 -14.86 1.64
N ASN A 239 -11.04 -15.76 2.18
CA ASN A 239 -12.42 -15.38 2.49
C ASN A 239 -12.51 -14.76 3.91
N ASP A 240 -11.86 -15.35 4.92
CA ASP A 240 -12.13 -14.99 6.31
C ASP A 240 -11.04 -14.12 6.96
N GLY A 241 -9.90 -13.93 6.31
CA GLY A 241 -8.84 -13.04 6.82
C GLY A 241 -7.49 -13.24 6.15
N ILE A 242 -6.67 -12.18 6.15
CA ILE A 242 -5.25 -12.22 5.80
C ILE A 242 -4.46 -11.59 6.94
N PHE A 243 -3.56 -12.36 7.55
CA PHE A 243 -2.76 -11.95 8.71
C PHE A 243 -1.27 -12.06 8.37
N ILE A 244 -0.57 -10.92 8.36
CA ILE A 244 0.85 -10.83 7.98
C ILE A 244 1.64 -10.48 9.23
N ASN A 245 2.27 -11.48 9.84
CA ASN A 245 3.13 -11.32 11.02
C ASN A 245 4.58 -11.03 10.66
N GLY A 246 4.99 -11.32 9.41
CA GLY A 246 6.36 -11.12 8.96
C GLY A 246 6.63 -11.70 7.58
N GLY A 247 7.93 -11.89 7.29
CA GLY A 247 8.40 -12.41 6.01
C GLY A 247 8.51 -11.37 4.89
N ILE A 248 8.83 -11.84 3.70
CA ILE A 248 8.87 -11.04 2.46
C ILE A 248 7.81 -11.61 1.52
N LEU A 249 6.83 -10.78 1.21
CA LEU A 249 5.72 -11.15 0.34
C LEU A 249 5.72 -10.24 -0.90
N ASN A 250 5.99 -10.81 -2.06
CA ASN A 250 5.94 -10.14 -3.34
C ASN A 250 4.72 -10.62 -4.13
N VAL A 251 3.90 -9.70 -4.60
CA VAL A 251 2.68 -10.01 -5.34
C VAL A 251 2.63 -9.21 -6.62
N GLU A 252 2.41 -9.86 -7.74
CA GLU A 252 2.24 -9.25 -9.05
C GLU A 252 0.93 -9.71 -9.70
N VAL A 253 0.10 -8.77 -10.13
CA VAL A 253 -1.13 -9.07 -10.89
C VAL A 253 -1.25 -8.16 -12.10
N THR A 254 -1.66 -8.74 -13.24
CA THR A 254 -1.69 -8.03 -14.52
C THR A 254 -3.07 -7.98 -15.18
N ALA A 255 -4.01 -8.80 -14.75
CA ALA A 255 -5.36 -8.80 -15.31
C ALA A 255 -6.20 -7.59 -14.85
N ALA A 256 -7.19 -7.22 -15.66
CA ALA A 256 -8.05 -6.06 -15.40
C ALA A 256 -8.82 -6.19 -14.07
N ALA A 257 -8.93 -5.11 -13.33
CA ALA A 257 -9.64 -4.97 -12.06
C ALA A 257 -9.26 -5.98 -10.97
N THR A 258 -8.09 -6.64 -11.08
CA THR A 258 -7.62 -7.63 -10.10
C THR A 258 -6.94 -6.99 -8.89
N LYS A 259 -6.77 -7.76 -7.83
CA LYS A 259 -6.22 -7.30 -6.56
C LYS A 259 -4.96 -8.10 -6.22
N GLY A 260 -3.96 -7.42 -5.68
CA GLY A 260 -2.78 -8.11 -5.15
C GLY A 260 -3.16 -9.00 -3.97
N LEU A 261 -3.58 -8.40 -2.88
CA LEU A 261 -4.25 -9.07 -1.76
C LEU A 261 -5.74 -8.78 -1.82
N ASN A 262 -6.57 -9.82 -1.81
CA ASN A 262 -8.03 -9.73 -1.80
C ASN A 262 -8.61 -10.53 -0.63
N CYS A 263 -9.28 -9.87 0.29
CA CYS A 263 -9.90 -10.50 1.45
C CYS A 263 -11.38 -10.09 1.57
N GLU A 264 -12.26 -11.08 1.69
CA GLU A 264 -13.70 -10.85 1.92
C GLU A 264 -13.99 -10.42 3.39
N SER A 265 -12.94 -10.30 4.23
CA SER A 265 -13.01 -9.90 5.63
C SER A 265 -11.87 -8.93 5.98
N ASN A 266 -11.17 -9.17 7.08
CA ASN A 266 -10.14 -8.30 7.61
C ASN A 266 -8.73 -8.62 7.09
N ILE A 267 -7.91 -7.58 6.94
CA ILE A 267 -6.46 -7.71 6.73
C ILE A 267 -5.73 -7.04 7.88
N ILE A 268 -4.81 -7.77 8.53
CA ILE A 268 -3.98 -7.24 9.61
C ILE A 268 -2.50 -7.42 9.26
N VAL A 269 -1.74 -6.33 9.30
CA VAL A 269 -0.30 -6.31 9.02
C VAL A 269 0.45 -5.91 10.28
N ASN A 270 1.23 -6.84 10.82
CA ASN A 270 2.02 -6.65 12.04
C ASN A 270 3.52 -6.59 11.76
N GLY A 271 3.98 -7.07 10.60
CA GLY A 271 5.41 -7.13 10.29
C GLY A 271 5.70 -7.51 8.85
N GLY A 272 6.98 -7.74 8.59
CA GLY A 272 7.47 -8.13 7.27
C GLY A 272 7.43 -7.01 6.24
N ARG A 273 7.76 -7.37 5.01
CA ARG A 273 7.62 -6.48 3.85
C ARG A 273 6.68 -7.11 2.83
N THR A 274 5.62 -6.40 2.50
CA THR A 274 4.69 -6.78 1.43
C THR A 274 4.82 -5.79 0.29
N THR A 275 5.23 -6.27 -0.88
CA THR A 275 5.31 -5.49 -2.12
C THR A 275 4.25 -5.99 -3.09
N VAL A 276 3.42 -5.07 -3.60
CA VAL A 276 2.36 -5.41 -4.54
C VAL A 276 2.44 -4.53 -5.78
N LEU A 277 2.50 -5.16 -6.95
CA LEU A 277 2.43 -4.50 -8.24
C LEU A 277 1.14 -4.91 -8.96
N THR A 278 0.33 -3.93 -9.35
CA THR A 278 -0.87 -4.14 -10.17
C THR A 278 -0.78 -3.30 -11.42
N SER A 279 -0.98 -3.91 -12.59
CA SER A 279 -0.90 -3.21 -13.88
C SER A 279 -2.18 -3.32 -14.73
N GLY A 280 -3.15 -4.12 -14.30
CA GLY A 280 -4.42 -4.28 -15.01
C GLY A 280 -5.26 -3.01 -14.96
N ASP A 281 -5.87 -2.66 -16.09
CA ASP A 281 -6.82 -1.56 -16.19
C ASP A 281 -8.12 -1.84 -15.45
N GLY A 282 -8.95 -0.81 -15.31
CA GLY A 282 -10.32 -0.98 -14.83
C GLY A 282 -11.16 -1.82 -15.78
N THR A 283 -12.27 -2.32 -15.29
CA THR A 283 -13.32 -2.98 -16.08
C THR A 283 -14.69 -2.58 -15.58
N TYR A 284 -15.71 -2.72 -16.42
CA TYR A 284 -17.10 -2.54 -16.02
C TYR A 284 -17.70 -3.88 -15.61
N ASP A 285 -18.16 -3.95 -14.38
CA ASP A 285 -18.92 -5.10 -13.88
C ASP A 285 -20.39 -4.90 -14.22
N SER A 286 -20.93 -5.75 -15.07
CA SER A 286 -22.32 -5.66 -15.53
C SER A 286 -23.33 -6.18 -14.51
N GLU A 287 -22.91 -7.00 -13.55
CA GLU A 287 -23.76 -7.52 -12.47
C GLU A 287 -23.99 -6.44 -11.42
N ASP A 288 -22.91 -5.84 -10.95
CA ASP A 288 -22.94 -4.74 -9.97
C ASP A 288 -23.24 -3.37 -10.62
N ARG A 289 -23.13 -3.26 -11.94
CA ARG A 289 -23.26 -2.02 -12.72
C ARG A 289 -22.25 -0.96 -12.30
N GLU A 290 -21.04 -1.37 -12.01
CA GLU A 290 -19.99 -0.54 -11.44
C GLU A 290 -18.69 -0.62 -12.24
N ALA A 291 -17.99 0.51 -12.39
CA ALA A 291 -16.64 0.57 -12.90
C ALA A 291 -15.66 0.19 -11.80
N LYS A 292 -14.98 -0.95 -11.94
CA LYS A 292 -14.03 -1.48 -10.96
C LYS A 292 -12.59 -1.30 -11.43
N GLY A 293 -11.69 -0.86 -10.56
CA GLY A 293 -10.25 -0.77 -10.81
C GLY A 293 -9.46 -1.88 -10.11
N ALA A 294 -8.21 -2.06 -10.53
CA ALA A 294 -7.26 -2.88 -9.80
C ALA A 294 -6.96 -2.26 -8.42
N ALA A 295 -6.48 -3.07 -7.48
CA ALA A 295 -6.00 -2.56 -6.19
C ALA A 295 -4.81 -3.39 -5.67
N GLY A 296 -3.85 -2.72 -5.04
CA GLY A 296 -2.79 -3.43 -4.31
C GLY A 296 -3.37 -4.30 -3.20
N ILE A 297 -4.17 -3.69 -2.33
CA ILE A 297 -4.89 -4.36 -1.23
C ILE A 297 -6.37 -4.04 -1.32
N LYS A 298 -7.22 -5.07 -1.22
CA LYS A 298 -8.67 -4.97 -1.05
C LYS A 298 -9.10 -5.76 0.18
N ALA A 299 -9.80 -5.09 1.10
CA ALA A 299 -10.48 -5.71 2.23
C ALA A 299 -11.94 -5.30 2.22
N ASP A 300 -12.86 -6.27 2.30
CA ASP A 300 -14.30 -5.99 2.33
C ASP A 300 -14.76 -5.56 3.74
N SER A 301 -13.90 -5.74 4.74
CA SER A 301 -14.12 -5.22 6.09
C SER A 301 -13.02 -4.23 6.47
N THR A 302 -12.10 -4.55 7.35
CA THR A 302 -11.12 -3.62 7.91
C THR A 302 -9.70 -3.96 7.48
N LEU A 303 -8.91 -2.93 7.18
CA LEU A 303 -7.46 -3.01 7.12
C LEU A 303 -6.86 -2.40 8.38
N THR A 304 -6.00 -3.15 9.08
CA THR A 304 -5.21 -2.64 10.21
C THR A 304 -3.72 -2.83 9.95
N VAL A 305 -2.95 -1.76 10.01
CA VAL A 305 -1.48 -1.78 9.89
C VAL A 305 -0.88 -1.38 11.24
N ASN A 306 -0.29 -2.34 11.94
CA ASN A 306 0.37 -2.15 13.22
C ASN A 306 1.90 -2.06 13.09
N GLY A 307 2.46 -2.60 11.99
CA GLY A 307 3.91 -2.65 11.77
C GLY A 307 4.25 -3.14 10.38
N GLY A 308 5.55 -3.35 10.12
CA GLY A 308 6.06 -3.81 8.83
C GLY A 308 6.07 -2.73 7.75
N GLU A 309 6.23 -3.16 6.52
CA GLU A 309 6.32 -2.28 5.35
C GLU A 309 5.38 -2.73 4.24
N LEU A 310 4.55 -1.83 3.74
CA LEU A 310 3.72 -2.00 2.57
C LEU A 310 4.24 -1.12 1.42
N TRP A 311 4.55 -1.74 0.28
CA TRP A 311 5.01 -1.08 -0.93
C TRP A 311 4.04 -1.40 -2.07
N LEU A 312 3.16 -0.46 -2.43
CA LEU A 312 2.04 -0.72 -3.32
C LEU A 312 2.12 0.17 -4.56
N LYS A 313 2.16 -0.43 -5.74
CA LYS A 313 2.15 0.29 -7.02
C LYS A 313 0.99 -0.18 -7.90
N SER A 314 0.19 0.77 -8.37
CA SER A 314 -0.89 0.50 -9.31
C SER A 314 -0.76 1.41 -10.52
N THR A 315 -0.63 0.83 -11.72
CA THR A 315 -0.38 1.58 -12.95
C THR A 315 -1.54 1.58 -13.94
N GLY A 316 -2.49 0.67 -13.77
CA GLY A 316 -3.69 0.61 -14.62
C GLY A 316 -4.70 1.73 -14.32
N SER A 317 -5.56 2.03 -15.29
CA SER A 317 -6.63 3.03 -15.14
C SER A 317 -7.62 2.62 -14.04
N GLY A 318 -8.09 3.58 -13.25
CA GLY A 318 -8.97 3.37 -12.09
C GLY A 318 -8.32 2.64 -10.92
N GLY A 319 -7.00 2.42 -10.98
CA GLY A 319 -6.25 1.63 -10.01
C GLY A 319 -6.11 2.31 -8.64
N LYS A 320 -6.01 1.49 -7.59
CA LYS A 320 -5.88 1.94 -6.20
C LYS A 320 -4.69 1.26 -5.53
N GLY A 321 -4.04 1.96 -4.61
CA GLY A 321 -3.07 1.31 -3.70
C GLY A 321 -3.81 0.42 -2.69
N ILE A 322 -4.68 1.02 -1.90
CA ILE A 322 -5.52 0.37 -0.90
C ILE A 322 -6.99 0.71 -1.16
N ASN A 323 -7.87 -0.28 -1.08
CA ASN A 323 -9.33 -0.14 -1.17
C ASN A 323 -10.01 -0.96 -0.06
N VAL A 324 -10.68 -0.28 0.87
CA VAL A 324 -11.31 -0.91 2.04
C VAL A 324 -12.78 -0.50 2.10
N ASP A 325 -13.68 -1.46 2.30
CA ASP A 325 -15.12 -1.16 2.31
C ASP A 325 -15.61 -0.66 3.68
N GLN A 326 -14.84 -0.89 4.74
CA GLN A 326 -15.14 -0.34 6.06
C GLN A 326 -13.98 0.54 6.53
N GLU A 327 -13.27 0.20 7.59
CA GLU A 327 -12.29 1.07 8.23
C GLU A 327 -10.85 0.76 7.82
N ALA A 328 -10.04 1.80 7.64
CA ALA A 328 -8.59 1.68 7.50
C ALA A 328 -7.90 2.31 8.71
N ILE A 329 -7.11 1.50 9.43
CA ILE A 329 -6.48 1.86 10.69
C ILE A 329 -4.96 1.70 10.57
N PHE A 330 -4.23 2.78 10.81
CA PHE A 330 -2.77 2.81 10.76
C PHE A 330 -2.21 3.20 12.13
N ASN A 331 -1.71 2.20 12.84
CA ASN A 331 -1.12 2.37 14.18
C ASN A 331 0.40 2.45 14.14
N GLY A 332 1.03 1.95 13.06
CA GLY A 332 2.49 1.88 12.93
C GLY A 332 2.92 1.40 11.56
N GLY A 333 4.21 1.03 11.44
CA GLY A 333 4.79 0.56 10.18
C GLY A 333 5.02 1.67 9.15
N SER A 334 5.32 1.26 7.93
CA SER A 334 5.56 2.18 6.80
C SER A 334 4.74 1.77 5.58
N VAL A 335 4.01 2.70 5.00
CA VAL A 335 3.15 2.47 3.84
C VAL A 335 3.58 3.42 2.72
N TYR A 336 3.99 2.87 1.59
CA TYR A 336 4.43 3.59 0.40
C TYR A 336 3.54 3.21 -0.77
N ILE A 337 2.87 4.21 -1.36
CA ILE A 337 1.90 3.98 -2.42
C ILE A 337 2.17 4.89 -3.61
N VAL A 338 2.22 4.29 -4.81
CA VAL A 338 2.29 5.01 -6.08
C VAL A 338 1.16 4.53 -6.98
N THR A 339 0.30 5.47 -7.42
CA THR A 339 -0.69 5.22 -8.45
C THR A 339 -0.48 6.17 -9.62
N THR A 340 -0.41 5.63 -10.85
CA THR A 340 -0.07 6.41 -12.04
C THR A 340 -1.13 6.35 -13.14
N GLY A 341 -2.02 5.35 -13.13
CA GLY A 341 -3.14 5.27 -14.07
C GLY A 341 -4.15 6.38 -13.85
N GLY A 342 -4.77 6.88 -14.92
CA GLY A 342 -5.87 7.84 -14.86
C GLY A 342 -7.22 7.19 -14.53
N GLN A 343 -8.30 7.94 -14.66
CA GLN A 343 -9.66 7.42 -14.50
C GLN A 343 -9.99 6.33 -15.53
N TYR A 344 -10.66 5.28 -15.09
CA TYR A 344 -11.38 4.36 -15.96
C TYR A 344 -12.85 4.76 -16.02
N LYS A 345 -13.40 4.95 -17.25
CA LYS A 345 -14.80 5.33 -17.48
C LYS A 345 -15.49 4.31 -18.37
N SER A 346 -16.65 3.84 -17.96
CA SER A 346 -17.51 2.96 -18.77
C SER A 346 -18.96 3.05 -18.30
N ASN A 347 -19.90 3.01 -19.25
CA ASN A 347 -21.35 2.98 -18.98
C ASN A 347 -21.85 4.06 -17.99
N ASN A 348 -21.34 5.28 -18.09
CA ASN A 348 -21.65 6.42 -17.21
C ASN A 348 -21.20 6.23 -15.74
N ASP A 349 -20.34 5.26 -15.48
CA ASP A 349 -19.70 5.09 -14.20
C ASP A 349 -18.18 5.23 -14.29
N THR A 350 -17.54 5.54 -13.18
CA THR A 350 -16.13 5.91 -13.13
C THR A 350 -15.44 5.29 -11.93
N SER A 351 -14.32 4.61 -12.19
CA SER A 351 -13.34 4.28 -11.17
C SER A 351 -12.18 5.27 -11.24
N SER A 352 -12.02 6.13 -10.23
CA SER A 352 -10.89 7.06 -10.14
C SER A 352 -9.69 6.41 -9.45
N PRO A 353 -8.46 6.75 -9.85
CA PRO A 353 -7.28 6.28 -9.15
C PRO A 353 -7.21 6.91 -7.75
N LYS A 354 -6.80 6.11 -6.76
CA LYS A 354 -6.66 6.54 -5.37
C LYS A 354 -5.40 5.89 -4.77
N GLY A 355 -4.71 6.63 -3.92
CA GLY A 355 -3.67 5.99 -3.10
C GLY A 355 -4.32 5.09 -2.05
N ILE A 356 -5.10 5.66 -1.15
CA ILE A 356 -5.90 4.94 -0.15
C ILE A 356 -7.35 5.36 -0.27
N LYS A 357 -8.25 4.39 -0.32
CA LYS A 357 -9.71 4.60 -0.26
C LYS A 357 -10.31 3.74 0.83
N ALA A 358 -11.14 4.36 1.68
CA ALA A 358 -12.01 3.65 2.63
C ALA A 358 -13.45 4.13 2.51
N ASP A 359 -14.41 3.20 2.55
CA ASP A 359 -15.83 3.56 2.59
C ASP A 359 -16.32 3.84 4.02
N GLY A 360 -15.58 3.37 5.05
CA GLY A 360 -15.67 3.75 6.46
C GLY A 360 -14.62 4.78 6.86
N ASN A 361 -14.34 4.89 8.16
CA ASN A 361 -13.39 5.85 8.69
C ASN A 361 -11.94 5.50 8.31
N ILE A 362 -11.10 6.55 8.21
CA ILE A 362 -9.64 6.38 8.23
C ILE A 362 -9.10 6.95 9.54
N THR A 363 -8.33 6.13 10.27
CA THR A 363 -7.65 6.54 11.50
C THR A 363 -6.15 6.32 11.37
N ILE A 364 -5.36 7.37 11.59
CA ILE A 364 -3.90 7.33 11.58
C ILE A 364 -3.40 7.79 12.94
N SER A 365 -2.87 6.86 13.73
CA SER A 365 -2.32 7.14 15.05
C SER A 365 -0.80 7.05 15.12
N GLY A 366 -0.17 6.46 14.08
CA GLY A 366 1.29 6.27 14.02
C GLY A 366 1.77 5.79 12.67
N GLY A 367 3.07 5.50 12.61
CA GLY A 367 3.73 5.02 11.40
C GLY A 367 4.06 6.12 10.38
N ARG A 368 4.48 5.68 9.19
CA ARG A 368 4.80 6.54 8.05
C ARG A 368 3.91 6.16 6.87
N ILE A 369 3.20 7.12 6.31
CA ILE A 369 2.32 6.91 5.15
C ILE A 369 2.70 7.91 4.08
N TRP A 370 3.29 7.43 2.97
CA TRP A 370 3.65 8.24 1.82
C TRP A 370 2.84 7.79 0.61
N VAL A 371 2.09 8.73 0.05
CA VAL A 371 1.19 8.48 -1.08
C VAL A 371 1.51 9.43 -2.21
N ARG A 372 1.68 8.89 -3.41
CA ARG A 372 1.81 9.67 -4.64
C ARG A 372 0.83 9.14 -5.68
N THR A 373 -0.19 9.95 -5.99
CA THR A 373 -1.20 9.65 -7.02
C THR A 373 -1.09 10.67 -8.14
N SER A 374 -0.51 10.28 -9.27
CA SER A 374 -0.21 11.20 -10.38
C SER A 374 -1.15 11.05 -11.59
N GLY A 375 -2.03 10.04 -11.58
CA GLY A 375 -2.98 9.83 -12.65
C GLY A 375 -4.10 10.89 -12.65
N TYR A 376 -4.63 11.19 -13.83
CA TYR A 376 -5.71 12.19 -14.02
C TYR A 376 -6.91 11.92 -13.09
N ASN A 377 -7.37 12.96 -12.37
CA ASN A 377 -8.42 12.93 -11.35
C ASN A 377 -8.14 11.91 -10.24
N GLY A 378 -6.89 11.74 -9.89
CA GLY A 378 -6.46 10.86 -8.82
C GLY A 378 -6.31 11.60 -7.50
N GLU A 379 -7.07 11.18 -6.49
CA GLU A 379 -6.93 11.64 -5.11
C GLU A 379 -5.91 10.78 -4.35
N GLY A 380 -5.29 11.38 -3.35
CA GLY A 380 -4.29 10.65 -2.56
C GLY A 380 -4.91 9.72 -1.52
N ILE A 381 -5.49 10.27 -0.48
CA ILE A 381 -6.15 9.52 0.60
C ILE A 381 -7.60 10.00 0.71
N GLU A 382 -8.55 9.10 0.50
CA GLU A 382 -9.98 9.42 0.55
C GLU A 382 -10.72 8.51 1.53
N THR A 383 -11.60 9.10 2.33
CA THR A 383 -12.62 8.36 3.07
C THR A 383 -14.02 8.90 2.78
N LYS A 384 -15.00 7.98 2.70
CA LYS A 384 -16.43 8.37 2.60
C LYS A 384 -17.04 8.75 3.96
N LYS A 385 -16.29 8.64 5.05
CA LYS A 385 -16.70 8.95 6.42
C LYS A 385 -15.72 9.91 7.06
N GLU A 386 -15.30 9.69 8.27
CA GLU A 386 -14.42 10.57 9.03
C GLU A 386 -12.94 10.25 8.83
N MET A 387 -12.13 11.30 8.74
CA MET A 387 -10.68 11.23 8.74
C MET A 387 -10.14 11.69 10.10
N ASN A 388 -9.39 10.83 10.79
CA ASN A 388 -8.80 11.13 12.09
C ASN A 388 -7.28 10.90 12.07
N ILE A 389 -6.48 11.97 12.14
CA ILE A 389 -5.01 11.91 12.21
C ILE A 389 -4.59 12.37 13.61
N THR A 390 -4.07 11.46 14.42
CA THR A 390 -3.67 11.74 15.79
C THR A 390 -2.15 11.61 16.01
N GLY A 391 -1.42 11.07 15.03
CA GLY A 391 0.02 10.84 15.10
C GLY A 391 0.61 10.38 13.77
N GLY A 392 1.90 10.00 13.81
CA GLY A 392 2.62 9.50 12.64
C GLY A 392 3.10 10.59 11.68
N GLU A 393 3.60 10.14 10.54
CA GLU A 393 4.03 10.97 9.42
C GLU A 393 3.18 10.63 8.19
N VAL A 394 2.42 11.59 7.69
CA VAL A 394 1.59 11.44 6.49
C VAL A 394 2.10 12.41 5.44
N ALA A 395 2.54 11.91 4.29
CA ALA A 395 2.92 12.74 3.16
C ALA A 395 2.14 12.30 1.92
N CYS A 396 1.34 13.20 1.40
CA CYS A 396 0.46 12.94 0.27
C CYS A 396 0.63 13.98 -0.83
N TYR A 397 0.93 13.51 -2.04
CA TYR A 397 0.92 14.29 -3.27
C TYR A 397 -0.07 13.65 -4.24
N ALA A 398 -1.03 14.40 -4.70
CA ALA A 398 -2.06 13.89 -5.60
C ALA A 398 -2.29 14.81 -6.81
N TYR A 399 -2.86 14.26 -7.88
CA TYR A 399 -3.31 15.03 -9.03
C TYR A 399 -4.48 15.95 -8.64
N ASP A 400 -5.44 15.42 -7.92
CA ASP A 400 -6.62 16.09 -7.38
C ASP A 400 -6.40 16.41 -5.90
N ASP A 401 -7.38 16.22 -5.01
CA ASP A 401 -7.19 16.43 -3.56
C ASP A 401 -6.16 15.47 -2.99
N ALA A 402 -5.26 16.01 -2.16
CA ALA A 402 -4.26 15.13 -1.55
C ALA A 402 -4.88 14.28 -0.44
N ILE A 403 -5.62 14.87 0.48
CA ILE A 403 -6.34 14.15 1.55
C ILE A 403 -7.78 14.66 1.60
N ASN A 404 -8.73 13.75 1.35
CA ASN A 404 -10.15 14.07 1.25
C ASN A 404 -10.97 13.26 2.27
N SER A 405 -11.89 13.92 2.95
CA SER A 405 -12.91 13.31 3.79
C SER A 405 -14.29 13.73 3.33
N LYS A 406 -15.13 12.78 2.95
CA LYS A 406 -16.53 13.11 2.57
C LYS A 406 -17.41 13.48 3.78
N SER A 407 -16.81 13.61 4.97
CA SER A 407 -17.46 14.02 6.22
C SER A 407 -16.50 14.92 7.02
N THR A 408 -16.35 14.67 8.30
CA THR A 408 -15.47 15.45 9.19
C THR A 408 -14.03 15.00 9.08
N MET A 409 -13.10 15.96 8.98
CA MET A 409 -11.67 15.75 9.13
C MET A 409 -11.16 16.33 10.45
N THR A 410 -10.37 15.54 11.20
CA THR A 410 -9.74 15.99 12.44
C THR A 410 -8.25 15.65 12.41
N ILE A 411 -7.39 16.67 12.55
CA ILE A 411 -5.96 16.51 12.75
C ILE A 411 -5.61 17.04 14.14
N SER A 412 -5.18 16.13 15.04
CA SER A 412 -4.85 16.47 16.43
C SER A 412 -3.40 16.18 16.79
N GLY A 413 -2.61 15.59 15.87
CA GLY A 413 -1.20 15.25 16.09
C GLY A 413 -0.50 14.81 14.81
N GLY A 414 0.78 14.46 14.95
CA GLY A 414 1.61 13.98 13.84
C GLY A 414 2.17 15.09 12.95
N TYR A 415 2.77 14.66 11.86
CA TYR A 415 3.31 15.51 10.79
C TYR A 415 2.55 15.20 9.51
N VAL A 416 1.88 16.17 8.92
CA VAL A 416 1.02 16.01 7.74
C VAL A 416 1.48 16.94 6.65
N TYR A 417 1.89 16.39 5.52
CA TYR A 417 2.11 17.08 4.26
C TYR A 417 1.03 16.67 3.27
N ALA A 418 0.33 17.64 2.71
CA ALA A 418 -0.74 17.39 1.76
C ALA A 418 -0.65 18.40 0.59
N GLN A 419 -0.36 17.90 -0.62
CA GLN A 419 -0.27 18.73 -1.82
C GLN A 419 -1.24 18.22 -2.88
N GLY A 420 -2.29 19.01 -3.16
CA GLY A 420 -3.13 18.86 -4.34
C GLY A 420 -2.52 19.61 -5.52
N GLN A 421 -2.30 18.90 -6.64
CA GLN A 421 -1.67 19.50 -7.81
C GLN A 421 -2.66 20.35 -8.62
N HIS A 422 -3.93 19.95 -8.68
CA HIS A 422 -5.00 20.63 -9.42
C HIS A 422 -6.21 20.98 -8.53
N ASN A 423 -6.14 20.66 -7.25
CA ASN A 423 -7.19 20.91 -6.27
C ASN A 423 -6.60 21.19 -4.88
N ASP A 424 -7.30 20.82 -3.80
CA ASP A 424 -6.97 21.17 -2.43
C ASP A 424 -5.89 20.28 -1.82
N GLY A 425 -5.17 20.80 -0.83
CA GLY A 425 -4.27 19.98 -0.01
C GLY A 425 -5.07 19.08 0.93
N LEU A 426 -5.90 19.67 1.76
CA LEU A 426 -6.87 19.01 2.64
C LEU A 426 -8.27 19.47 2.25
N ASP A 427 -9.17 18.53 1.93
CA ASP A 427 -10.58 18.76 1.62
C ASP A 427 -11.47 18.00 2.62
N ALA A 428 -12.38 18.71 3.29
CA ALA A 428 -13.41 18.12 4.14
C ALA A 428 -14.80 18.54 3.66
N ASN A 429 -15.59 17.59 3.17
CA ASN A 429 -16.98 17.83 2.81
C ASN A 429 -17.89 18.04 4.05
N GLY A 430 -17.32 18.08 5.24
CA GLY A 430 -17.89 18.45 6.52
C GLY A 430 -17.06 19.49 7.22
N ASN A 431 -17.02 19.44 8.56
CA ASN A 431 -16.11 20.28 9.33
C ASN A 431 -14.67 19.79 9.23
N CYS A 432 -13.73 20.74 9.10
CA CYS A 432 -12.31 20.46 9.23
C CYS A 432 -11.78 21.04 10.56
N TYR A 433 -11.20 20.19 11.40
CA TYR A 433 -10.63 20.60 12.70
C TYR A 433 -9.12 20.38 12.71
N ILE A 434 -8.36 21.45 12.84
CA ILE A 434 -6.93 21.39 13.11
C ILE A 434 -6.72 21.72 14.59
N LYS A 435 -6.44 20.67 15.40
CA LYS A 435 -6.31 20.76 16.86
C LYS A 435 -4.87 20.62 17.34
N GLY A 436 -3.96 20.11 16.49
CA GLY A 436 -2.57 19.85 16.87
C GLY A 436 -1.75 19.33 15.70
N GLY A 437 -0.50 18.93 16.01
CA GLY A 437 0.45 18.45 15.02
C GLY A 437 1.13 19.57 14.21
N THR A 438 1.86 19.17 13.18
CA THR A 438 2.44 20.07 12.16
C THR A 438 1.78 19.75 10.83
N VAL A 439 1.05 20.71 10.27
CA VAL A 439 0.30 20.58 9.02
C VAL A 439 0.92 21.50 7.98
N TYR A 440 1.42 20.92 6.90
CA TYR A 440 1.90 21.62 5.72
C TYR A 440 1.02 21.26 4.53
N ALA A 441 0.07 22.13 4.20
CA ALA A 441 -0.89 21.94 3.12
C ALA A 441 -0.64 22.89 1.95
N ILE A 442 -0.88 22.44 0.74
CA ILE A 442 -0.60 23.15 -0.52
C ILE A 442 -1.74 22.88 -1.50
N CYS A 443 -2.34 23.94 -2.07
CA CYS A 443 -3.31 23.82 -3.15
C CYS A 443 -2.75 24.29 -4.49
N SER A 444 -3.46 24.00 -5.57
CA SER A 444 -3.13 24.43 -6.94
C SER A 444 -3.25 25.96 -7.15
N GLY A 445 -4.21 26.60 -6.49
CA GLY A 445 -4.52 28.02 -6.61
C GLY A 445 -6.03 28.26 -6.73
N THR A 446 -6.41 29.53 -6.72
CA THR A 446 -7.81 29.96 -6.78
C THR A 446 -8.60 29.28 -7.90
N PRO A 447 -9.80 28.72 -7.62
CA PRO A 447 -10.59 28.90 -6.39
C PRO A 447 -10.19 27.98 -5.22
N GLU A 448 -9.25 27.06 -5.40
CA GLU A 448 -8.85 26.05 -4.42
C GLU A 448 -8.02 26.66 -3.28
N VAL A 449 -8.06 26.04 -2.10
CA VAL A 449 -7.35 26.46 -0.90
C VAL A 449 -6.53 25.33 -0.29
N ALA A 450 -5.51 25.65 0.49
CA ALA A 450 -4.65 24.61 1.06
C ALA A 450 -5.38 23.73 2.09
N ILE A 451 -6.34 24.30 2.84
CA ILE A 451 -7.18 23.58 3.80
C ILE A 451 -8.62 24.03 3.61
N ASP A 452 -9.44 23.14 3.07
CA ASP A 452 -10.85 23.37 2.76
C ASP A 452 -11.80 22.77 3.79
N ALA A 453 -13.00 23.32 3.86
CA ALA A 453 -14.16 22.76 4.53
C ALA A 453 -15.41 23.23 3.82
N ASN A 454 -16.41 22.38 3.65
CA ASN A 454 -17.63 22.65 2.88
C ASN A 454 -18.50 23.76 3.50
N THR A 455 -18.11 25.01 3.29
CA THR A 455 -18.84 26.19 3.80
C THR A 455 -20.17 26.39 3.12
N GLU A 456 -20.35 25.94 1.87
CA GLU A 456 -21.63 25.94 1.14
C GLU A 456 -22.66 25.02 1.81
N GLY A 457 -22.19 23.92 2.44
CA GLY A 457 -23.00 23.01 3.26
C GLY A 457 -23.25 23.51 4.67
N GLY A 458 -22.70 24.67 5.05
CA GLY A 458 -22.82 25.26 6.39
C GLY A 458 -21.78 24.74 7.40
N TYR A 459 -20.78 24.01 6.94
CA TYR A 459 -19.65 23.54 7.74
C TYR A 459 -18.55 24.59 7.82
N LYS A 460 -17.47 24.33 8.57
CA LYS A 460 -16.38 25.28 8.79
C LYS A 460 -15.05 24.61 8.99
N LEU A 461 -13.99 25.33 8.61
CA LEU A 461 -12.65 25.08 9.10
C LEU A 461 -12.49 25.68 10.51
N TYR A 462 -12.00 24.88 11.45
CA TYR A 462 -11.67 25.29 12.83
C TYR A 462 -10.16 25.15 13.03
N VAL A 463 -9.49 26.26 13.26
CA VAL A 463 -8.08 26.30 13.65
C VAL A 463 -8.00 26.49 15.17
N GLU A 464 -7.78 25.38 15.87
CA GLU A 464 -7.80 25.33 17.33
C GLU A 464 -6.40 25.11 17.95
N GLY A 465 -5.44 24.61 17.15
CA GLY A 465 -4.07 24.31 17.61
C GLY A 465 -3.13 23.86 16.49
N GLY A 466 -1.91 23.48 16.89
CA GLY A 466 -0.89 22.97 15.98
C GLY A 466 -0.01 24.04 15.33
N THR A 467 0.97 23.57 14.54
CA THR A 467 1.78 24.41 13.64
C THR A 467 1.24 24.23 12.23
N ILE A 468 0.76 25.32 11.62
CA ILE A 468 0.13 25.27 10.29
C ILE A 468 0.96 26.07 9.31
N ILE A 469 1.14 25.51 8.13
CA ILE A 469 1.75 26.13 6.95
C ILE A 469 0.80 25.83 5.79
N ALA A 470 0.14 26.86 5.26
CA ALA A 470 -0.85 26.72 4.20
C ALA A 470 -0.45 27.59 3.00
N VAL A 471 0.06 26.95 1.94
CA VAL A 471 0.39 27.60 0.67
C VAL A 471 -0.85 27.64 -0.20
N GLY A 472 -1.39 28.86 -0.39
CA GLY A 472 -2.67 29.09 -1.06
C GLY A 472 -3.81 29.47 -0.12
N GLY A 473 -3.56 29.45 1.21
CA GLY A 473 -4.50 30.00 2.20
C GLY A 473 -5.41 28.94 2.84
N LEU A 474 -6.39 29.44 3.55
CA LEU A 474 -7.40 28.67 4.30
C LEU A 474 -8.78 29.02 3.78
N GLU A 475 -9.73 28.10 3.96
CA GLU A 475 -11.13 28.29 3.61
C GLU A 475 -11.71 29.58 4.22
N GLY A 476 -12.53 30.27 3.43
CA GLY A 476 -13.17 31.53 3.82
C GLY A 476 -14.17 31.34 4.96
N GLY A 477 -14.15 32.26 5.95
CA GLY A 477 -15.02 32.17 7.12
C GLY A 477 -14.57 31.16 8.18
N ALA A 478 -13.32 30.71 8.14
CA ALA A 478 -12.72 29.83 9.12
C ALA A 478 -12.85 30.39 10.56
N SER A 479 -13.09 29.50 11.53
CA SER A 479 -13.10 29.83 12.97
C SER A 479 -11.67 29.69 13.52
N LEU A 480 -11.06 30.85 13.88
CA LEU A 480 -9.67 30.90 14.27
C LEU A 480 -9.56 31.10 15.80
N SER A 481 -9.61 30.02 16.58
CA SER A 481 -9.33 30.05 18.03
C SER A 481 -7.84 30.22 18.31
N GLN A 482 -6.99 29.72 17.41
CA GLN A 482 -5.57 29.98 17.34
C GLN A 482 -5.29 31.07 16.29
N SER A 483 -4.49 32.08 16.64
CA SER A 483 -4.17 33.18 15.74
C SER A 483 -3.43 32.70 14.49
N CYS A 484 -3.87 33.18 13.34
CA CYS A 484 -3.23 32.94 12.05
C CYS A 484 -2.62 34.23 11.50
N TYR A 485 -1.57 34.08 10.72
CA TYR A 485 -0.82 35.17 10.12
C TYR A 485 -0.56 34.85 8.64
N GLN A 486 -0.55 35.89 7.81
CA GLN A 486 -0.29 35.72 6.38
C GLN A 486 0.90 36.54 5.90
N ALA A 487 1.68 35.95 5.02
CA ALA A 487 2.60 36.64 4.13
C ALA A 487 1.87 37.00 2.83
N SER A 488 2.17 38.17 2.25
CA SER A 488 1.55 38.62 0.99
C SER A 488 1.97 37.78 -0.22
N SER A 489 3.13 37.11 -0.15
CA SER A 489 3.70 36.29 -1.19
C SER A 489 4.70 35.30 -0.60
N TRP A 490 5.02 34.27 -1.38
CA TRP A 490 6.07 33.30 -1.11
C TRP A 490 6.91 33.06 -2.37
N SER A 491 8.12 32.53 -2.22
CA SER A 491 9.04 32.19 -3.32
C SER A 491 9.07 30.67 -3.51
N ALA A 492 8.99 30.21 -4.77
CA ALA A 492 9.05 28.79 -5.10
C ALA A 492 10.42 28.18 -4.79
N ASN A 493 10.46 26.87 -4.52
CA ASN A 493 11.66 26.07 -4.26
C ASN A 493 12.61 26.69 -3.23
N THR A 494 12.07 27.39 -2.25
CA THR A 494 12.83 28.17 -1.28
C THR A 494 12.64 27.59 0.13
N TRP A 495 13.73 27.48 0.87
CA TRP A 495 13.68 27.08 2.27
C TRP A 495 13.19 28.23 3.14
N TYR A 496 12.20 27.93 3.95
CA TYR A 496 11.65 28.80 4.98
C TYR A 496 11.85 28.16 6.35
N ALA A 497 11.89 28.99 7.40
CA ALA A 497 11.87 28.53 8.78
C ALA A 497 10.76 29.25 9.55
N LEU A 498 9.79 28.48 10.02
CA LEU A 498 8.71 28.94 10.89
C LEU A 498 9.10 28.61 12.35
N THR A 499 9.26 29.65 13.16
CA THR A 499 9.55 29.50 14.59
C THR A 499 8.34 29.92 15.41
N VAL A 500 7.88 29.02 16.29
CA VAL A 500 6.77 29.20 17.23
C VAL A 500 7.30 28.93 18.64
N GLY A 501 7.44 29.99 19.46
CA GLY A 501 8.12 29.88 20.75
C GLY A 501 9.56 29.42 20.58
N ASN A 502 9.91 28.25 21.13
CA ASN A 502 11.25 27.66 21.02
C ASN A 502 11.37 26.60 19.93
N ASN A 503 10.29 26.32 19.20
CA ASN A 503 10.24 25.28 18.21
C ASN A 503 10.36 25.87 16.80
N THR A 504 11.28 25.33 16.02
CA THR A 504 11.45 25.71 14.61
C THR A 504 11.14 24.51 13.72
N PHE A 505 10.29 24.77 12.74
CA PHE A 505 10.06 23.86 11.63
C PHE A 505 10.51 24.54 10.33
N ALA A 506 11.56 24.00 9.72
CA ALA A 506 12.00 24.46 8.42
C ALA A 506 11.28 23.63 7.33
N PHE A 507 10.89 24.29 6.25
CA PHE A 507 10.18 23.67 5.14
C PHE A 507 10.62 24.27 3.81
N GLN A 508 10.60 23.46 2.76
CA GLN A 508 10.85 23.92 1.40
C GLN A 508 9.51 24.14 0.69
N THR A 509 9.32 25.31 0.10
CA THR A 509 8.12 25.62 -0.68
C THR A 509 8.11 24.87 -2.00
N PRO A 510 6.92 24.53 -2.55
CA PRO A 510 6.80 23.81 -3.82
C PRO A 510 7.27 24.66 -5.01
N SER A 511 7.37 24.05 -6.18
CA SER A 511 7.65 24.74 -7.44
C SER A 511 6.49 25.64 -7.91
N SER A 512 5.25 25.27 -7.53
CA SER A 512 4.01 26.02 -7.82
C SER A 512 2.96 25.75 -6.75
N GLY A 513 1.98 26.65 -6.65
CA GLY A 513 0.88 26.54 -5.69
C GLY A 513 0.05 27.82 -5.65
N GLY A 514 -0.98 27.82 -4.81
CA GLY A 514 -1.86 28.97 -4.64
C GLY A 514 -1.15 30.21 -4.10
N SER A 515 -1.72 31.37 -4.31
CA SER A 515 -1.18 32.64 -3.85
C SER A 515 -1.33 32.80 -2.33
N GLY A 516 -0.35 33.48 -1.72
CA GLY A 516 -0.33 33.70 -0.28
C GLY A 516 0.22 32.51 0.50
N LEU A 517 0.63 32.80 1.71
CA LEU A 517 1.11 31.80 2.66
C LEU A 517 0.54 32.16 4.03
N VAL A 518 -0.31 31.28 4.57
CA VAL A 518 -0.85 31.42 5.93
C VAL A 518 -0.08 30.50 6.86
N VAL A 519 0.34 31.04 8.00
CA VAL A 519 1.02 30.31 9.07
C VAL A 519 0.32 30.49 10.39
N SER A 520 0.34 29.48 11.25
CA SER A 520 -0.25 29.54 12.58
C SER A 520 0.58 28.74 13.59
N GLY A 521 0.48 29.11 14.85
CA GLY A 521 1.13 28.44 15.97
C GLY A 521 0.58 28.90 17.31
N ALA A 522 0.94 28.21 18.40
CA ALA A 522 0.47 28.46 19.75
C ALA A 522 0.89 29.87 20.30
N SER A 523 1.84 30.50 19.64
CA SER A 523 2.24 31.90 19.88
C SER A 523 2.50 32.59 18.55
N GLN A 524 2.65 33.90 18.55
CA GLN A 524 2.97 34.66 17.34
C GLN A 524 4.26 34.10 16.69
N PRO A 525 4.19 33.63 15.46
CA PRO A 525 5.35 33.04 14.80
C PRO A 525 6.29 34.07 14.21
N THR A 526 7.54 33.69 14.01
CA THR A 526 8.46 34.39 13.10
C THR A 526 8.71 33.51 11.89
N LEU A 527 8.86 34.12 10.72
CA LEU A 527 9.09 33.42 9.45
C LEU A 527 10.33 34.01 8.77
N LEU A 528 11.29 33.15 8.45
CA LEU A 528 12.46 33.49 7.64
C LEU A 528 12.35 32.82 6.28
N SER A 529 12.82 33.47 5.21
CA SER A 529 12.94 32.88 3.86
C SER A 529 14.39 32.89 3.39
N GLY A 530 14.78 31.90 2.56
CA GLY A 530 16.14 31.74 2.06
C GLY A 530 17.12 31.26 3.12
N VAL A 531 16.65 30.42 4.03
CA VAL A 531 17.47 29.84 5.10
C VAL A 531 18.27 28.64 4.64
N SER A 532 19.34 28.32 5.38
CA SER A 532 20.03 27.04 5.34
C SER A 532 19.78 26.29 6.65
N THR A 533 19.62 24.97 6.57
CA THR A 533 19.32 24.10 7.69
C THR A 533 20.46 23.12 7.94
N SER A 534 20.67 22.71 9.19
CA SER A 534 21.59 21.64 9.56
C SER A 534 21.09 20.87 10.78
N GLY A 535 21.17 19.54 10.73
CA GLY A 535 20.64 18.66 11.78
C GLY A 535 19.11 18.73 11.86
N GLY A 536 18.56 18.19 12.95
CA GLY A 536 17.11 18.05 13.15
C GLY A 536 16.57 16.71 12.64
N THR A 537 15.26 16.56 12.72
CA THR A 537 14.54 15.39 12.21
C THR A 537 13.88 15.74 10.90
N GLU A 538 14.23 14.98 9.85
CA GLU A 538 13.64 15.14 8.52
C GLU A 538 12.27 14.47 8.44
N TYR A 539 11.34 15.16 7.78
CA TYR A 539 9.99 14.69 7.45
C TYR A 539 9.69 14.87 5.96
N PHE A 540 8.77 14.07 5.45
CA PHE A 540 8.25 14.16 4.06
C PHE A 540 9.35 13.98 2.99
N GLY A 541 10.35 13.11 3.28
CA GLY A 541 11.46 12.92 2.35
C GLY A 541 12.44 14.10 2.28
N GLY A 542 12.56 14.89 3.36
CA GLY A 542 13.46 16.02 3.46
C GLY A 542 12.87 17.37 3.08
N ILE A 543 11.55 17.46 2.81
CA ILE A 543 10.84 18.72 2.56
C ILE A 543 10.66 19.53 3.84
N GLY A 544 10.56 18.85 4.99
CA GLY A 544 10.37 19.44 6.32
C GLY A 544 11.46 18.97 7.28
N ILE A 545 11.93 19.88 8.15
CA ILE A 545 12.94 19.59 9.19
C ILE A 545 12.47 20.19 10.52
N ALA A 546 12.32 19.37 11.53
CA ALA A 546 11.97 19.79 12.88
C ALA A 546 13.20 19.84 13.79
N GLY A 547 13.38 20.91 14.57
CA GLY A 547 14.37 21.03 15.63
C GLY A 547 15.83 21.16 15.16
N GLY A 548 16.08 21.42 13.87
CA GLY A 548 17.41 21.70 13.33
C GLY A 548 17.89 23.12 13.61
N SER A 549 19.18 23.36 13.39
CA SER A 549 19.74 24.71 13.39
C SER A 549 19.45 25.41 12.08
N VAL A 550 19.04 26.66 12.15
CA VAL A 550 18.74 27.52 10.98
C VAL A 550 19.75 28.66 10.93
N SER A 551 20.27 28.96 9.75
CA SER A 551 21.20 30.06 9.52
C SER A 551 20.85 30.83 8.24
N GLY A 552 21.23 32.10 8.20
CA GLY A 552 20.92 33.00 7.08
C GLY A 552 19.42 33.35 7.02
N GLY A 553 18.99 33.68 5.82
CA GLY A 553 17.61 34.04 5.55
C GLY A 553 17.27 35.50 5.82
N SER A 554 16.11 35.91 5.34
CA SER A 554 15.52 37.23 5.51
C SER A 554 14.17 37.13 6.21
N ASN A 555 13.87 38.08 7.07
CA ASN A 555 12.60 38.11 7.77
C ASN A 555 11.44 38.38 6.80
N VAL A 556 10.41 37.57 6.90
CA VAL A 556 9.16 37.72 6.15
C VAL A 556 8.13 38.44 7.00
N SER A 557 7.62 39.55 6.49
CA SER A 557 6.57 40.29 7.19
C SER A 557 5.26 39.51 7.20
N LEU A 558 4.71 39.32 8.39
CA LEU A 558 3.45 38.66 8.64
C LEU A 558 2.41 39.69 9.12
N SER A 559 1.23 39.68 8.52
CA SER A 559 0.05 40.41 8.98
C SER A 559 -0.97 39.45 9.59
N SER A 560 -1.82 39.93 10.49
CA SER A 560 -2.90 39.12 11.07
C SER A 560 -3.83 38.64 9.97
N TYR A 561 -4.13 37.33 9.96
CA TYR A 561 -5.12 36.69 9.09
C TYR A 561 -6.43 36.51 9.85
N THR A 562 -7.53 37.00 9.31
CA THR A 562 -8.83 37.02 9.99
C THR A 562 -9.87 36.08 9.37
N GLY A 563 -9.44 35.14 8.54
CA GLY A 563 -10.32 34.10 7.95
C GLY A 563 -10.91 34.45 6.59
N GLY A 564 -10.53 35.55 5.97
CA GLY A 564 -11.10 35.98 4.69
C GLY A 564 -12.60 36.34 4.78
N SER A 565 -13.12 37.11 3.84
CA SER A 565 -14.57 37.19 3.61
C SER A 565 -14.99 36.05 2.69
N ASN A 566 -16.10 35.37 2.99
CA ASN A 566 -16.77 34.52 2.00
C ASN A 566 -16.99 35.35 0.73
N GLY A 567 -16.11 35.24 -0.24
CA GLY A 567 -16.41 35.72 -1.58
C GLY A 567 -17.64 34.95 -2.00
N MET A 568 -18.76 35.63 -2.23
CA MET A 568 -19.96 35.00 -2.77
C MET A 568 -19.54 34.18 -3.98
N GLY A 569 -19.59 32.88 -3.84
CA GLY A 569 -19.27 31.93 -4.91
C GLY A 569 -20.04 32.29 -6.17
N GLY A 570 -19.33 32.37 -7.28
CA GLY A 570 -19.97 32.42 -8.59
C GLY A 570 -20.86 31.17 -8.76
N PRO A 571 -22.01 31.29 -9.46
CA PRO A 571 -22.93 30.18 -9.60
C PRO A 571 -22.30 29.07 -10.45
N GLY A 572 -22.14 27.90 -9.88
CA GLY A 572 -22.09 26.68 -10.65
C GLY A 572 -20.82 25.86 -10.58
N ARG A 573 -20.62 25.12 -9.51
CA ARG A 573 -19.99 23.81 -9.60
C ARG A 573 -21.09 22.76 -9.56
N TRP A 574 -21.36 22.15 -10.70
CA TRP A 574 -22.15 20.92 -10.78
C TRP A 574 -21.17 19.75 -10.94
N PHE A 575 -21.35 18.75 -10.16
CA PHE A 575 -20.64 17.48 -9.97
C PHE A 575 -20.28 16.71 -11.25
#